data_6c08ac5e9188bde3aeaab591392db107
#
_entry.id   6c08ac5e9188bde3aeaab591392db107
#
_cell.length_a   1.000
_cell.length_b   1.000
_cell.length_c   1.000
_cell.angle_alpha   90.00
_cell.angle_beta   90.00
_cell.angle_gamma   90.00
#
_symmetry.space_group_name_H-M   'P 1'
#
loop_
_entity.id
_entity.type
_entity.pdbx_description
1 polymer ?
#
loop_
_entity_poly.entity_id
_entity_poly.type
_entity_poly.pdbx_seq_one_letter_code
_entity_poly.pdbx_strand_id
1 'polypeptide(L)'
;MRSKLIYWLVYSGMWLFSALPFRILYMLSDLNYLLMYRVGKYRRKVVRGNLLRSFPEKTDAERLQIERKFYRYLSDYMLEDLKLLHMSAEELCARMTYKNTEQYLELTEKYGGIIVMIPHYANYEWLIGMGSIMKPEDVPVQ
;
A
#
# COMPACT_ATOMS: atom_id res chain seq x y z
N MET A 1 -25.99 -6.61 19.10
CA MET A 1 -24.92 -7.26 19.86
C MET A 1 -23.96 -8.07 18.97
N ARG A 2 -24.43 -8.93 18.06
CA ARG A 2 -23.58 -9.72 17.14
C ARG A 2 -22.60 -8.87 16.30
N SER A 3 -23.01 -7.73 15.75
CA SER A 3 -22.16 -6.85 14.93
C SER A 3 -20.99 -6.24 15.71
N LYS A 4 -21.19 -5.86 16.97
CA LYS A 4 -20.11 -5.33 17.81
C LYS A 4 -19.07 -6.41 18.16
N LEU A 5 -19.52 -7.64 18.42
CA LEU A 5 -18.61 -8.75 18.70
C LEU A 5 -17.74 -9.08 17.48
N ILE A 6 -18.36 -9.17 16.29
CA ILE A 6 -17.64 -9.40 15.03
C ILE A 6 -16.62 -8.27 14.79
N TYR A 7 -17.03 -7.01 14.98
CA TYR A 7 -16.13 -5.86 14.86
C TYR A 7 -14.89 -6.00 15.75
N TRP A 8 -15.09 -6.28 17.05
CA TRP A 8 -13.96 -6.41 17.98
C TRP A 8 -13.07 -7.61 17.68
N LEU A 9 -13.64 -8.73 17.23
CA LEU A 9 -12.85 -9.90 16.81
C LEU A 9 -11.99 -9.58 15.59
N VAL A 10 -12.56 -8.95 14.57
CA VAL A 10 -11.83 -8.56 13.35
C VAL A 10 -10.77 -7.52 13.69
N TYR A 11 -11.12 -6.48 14.45
CA TYR A 11 -10.20 -5.42 14.84
C TYR A 11 -9.02 -5.98 15.65
N SER A 12 -9.29 -6.81 16.67
CA SER A 12 -8.24 -7.44 17.48
C SER A 12 -7.34 -8.35 16.64
N GLY A 13 -7.92 -9.09 15.70
CA GLY A 13 -7.16 -9.92 14.76
C GLY A 13 -6.23 -9.07 13.87
N MET A 14 -6.75 -8.01 13.29
CA MET A 14 -5.95 -7.09 12.46
C MET A 14 -4.85 -6.41 13.30
N TRP A 15 -5.18 -6.01 14.52
CA TRP A 15 -4.23 -5.39 15.44
C TRP A 15 -3.08 -6.32 15.82
N LEU A 16 -3.38 -7.55 16.22
CA LEU A 16 -2.37 -8.57 16.53
C LEU A 16 -1.51 -8.91 15.30
N PHE A 17 -2.14 -9.00 14.13
CA PHE A 17 -1.45 -9.29 12.89
C PHE A 17 -0.49 -8.18 12.50
N SER A 18 -0.91 -6.92 12.65
CA SER A 18 -0.10 -5.74 12.35
C SER A 18 1.08 -5.55 13.32
N ALA A 19 1.02 -6.13 14.53
CA ALA A 19 2.13 -6.12 15.49
C ALA A 19 3.31 -7.02 15.06
N LEU A 20 3.09 -7.96 14.14
CA LEU A 20 4.14 -8.87 13.68
C LEU A 20 5.30 -8.13 12.99
N PRO A 21 6.55 -8.62 13.14
CA PRO A 21 7.68 -8.08 12.40
C PRO A 21 7.51 -8.29 10.89
N PHE A 22 8.05 -7.38 10.08
CA PHE A 22 7.96 -7.47 8.61
C PHE A 22 8.41 -8.80 8.02
N ARG A 23 9.44 -9.43 8.61
CA ARG A 23 9.90 -10.75 8.14
C ARG A 23 8.79 -11.81 8.18
N ILE A 24 8.00 -11.82 9.25
CA ILE A 24 6.87 -12.74 9.40
C ILE A 24 5.74 -12.34 8.46
N LEU A 25 5.46 -11.04 8.33
CA LEU A 25 4.45 -10.54 7.40
C LEU A 25 4.76 -10.95 5.96
N TYR A 26 6.00 -10.84 5.49
CA TYR A 26 6.36 -11.28 4.14
C TYR A 26 6.26 -12.80 3.94
N MET A 27 6.57 -13.61 4.97
CA MET A 27 6.30 -15.06 4.90
C MET A 27 4.79 -15.34 4.75
N LEU A 28 3.96 -14.58 5.48
CA LEU A 28 2.49 -14.69 5.37
C LEU A 28 1.99 -14.13 4.04
N SER A 29 2.66 -13.14 3.47
CA SER A 29 2.39 -12.63 2.13
C SER A 29 2.61 -13.70 1.06
N ASP A 30 3.71 -14.45 1.13
CA ASP A 30 3.96 -15.57 0.22
C ASP A 30 2.86 -16.63 0.31
N LEU A 31 2.38 -16.95 1.51
CA LEU A 31 1.23 -17.84 1.71
C LEU A 31 -0.05 -17.25 1.12
N ASN A 32 -0.33 -15.97 1.36
CA ASN A 32 -1.47 -15.26 0.80
C ASN A 32 -1.43 -15.25 -0.73
N TYR A 33 -0.25 -14.98 -1.33
CA TYR A 33 -0.05 -15.11 -2.78
C TYR A 33 -0.42 -16.50 -3.27
N LEU A 34 0.04 -17.55 -2.60
CA LEU A 34 -0.26 -18.94 -2.98
C LEU A 34 -1.76 -19.19 -2.95
N LEU A 35 -2.44 -18.77 -1.88
CA LEU A 35 -3.89 -18.94 -1.71
C LEU A 35 -4.66 -18.14 -2.76
N MET A 36 -4.36 -16.87 -2.96
CA MET A 36 -5.06 -16.01 -3.93
C MET A 36 -4.81 -16.44 -5.36
N TYR A 37 -3.55 -16.74 -5.71
CA TYR A 37 -3.16 -16.98 -7.08
C TYR A 37 -3.40 -18.42 -7.51
N ARG A 38 -3.00 -19.43 -6.71
CA ARG A 38 -3.06 -20.84 -7.07
C ARG A 38 -4.39 -21.49 -6.71
N VAL A 39 -4.89 -21.24 -5.51
CA VAL A 39 -6.09 -21.91 -4.98
C VAL A 39 -7.33 -21.11 -5.38
N GLY A 40 -7.48 -19.89 -4.91
CA GLY A 40 -8.65 -19.04 -5.12
C GLY A 40 -8.79 -18.47 -6.52
N LYS A 41 -7.69 -18.40 -7.28
CA LYS A 41 -7.65 -17.80 -8.63
C LYS A 41 -8.35 -16.43 -8.67
N TYR A 42 -8.19 -15.64 -7.60
CA TYR A 42 -8.91 -14.39 -7.36
C TYR A 42 -8.78 -13.45 -8.55
N ARG A 43 -9.91 -13.13 -9.19
CA ARG A 43 -10.04 -12.18 -10.31
C ARG A 43 -9.06 -12.37 -11.47
N ARG A 44 -8.46 -13.57 -11.65
CA ARG A 44 -7.45 -13.81 -12.71
C ARG A 44 -7.93 -13.49 -14.11
N LYS A 45 -9.21 -13.76 -14.42
CA LYS A 45 -9.80 -13.39 -15.74
C LYS A 45 -9.75 -11.88 -15.98
N VAL A 46 -10.04 -11.08 -14.94
CA VAL A 46 -10.02 -9.61 -15.00
C VAL A 46 -8.59 -9.11 -15.23
N VAL A 47 -7.64 -9.61 -14.42
CA VAL A 47 -6.22 -9.23 -14.53
C VAL A 47 -5.67 -9.59 -15.92
N ARG A 48 -5.93 -10.79 -16.43
CA ARG A 48 -5.50 -11.22 -17.76
C ARG A 48 -6.11 -10.35 -18.86
N GLY A 49 -7.40 -10.03 -18.77
CA GLY A 49 -8.07 -9.15 -19.73
C GLY A 49 -7.48 -7.73 -19.71
N ASN A 50 -7.12 -7.22 -18.52
CA ASN A 50 -6.45 -5.93 -18.41
C ASN A 50 -5.05 -5.97 -19.02
N LEU A 51 -4.25 -6.99 -18.69
CA LEU A 51 -2.90 -7.14 -19.23
C LEU A 51 -2.90 -7.28 -20.77
N LEU A 52 -3.85 -8.00 -21.33
CA LEU A 52 -3.98 -8.12 -22.78
C LEU A 52 -4.28 -6.76 -23.45
N ARG A 53 -5.13 -5.94 -22.83
CA ARG A 53 -5.46 -4.60 -23.36
C ARG A 53 -4.34 -3.58 -23.16
N SER A 54 -3.62 -3.67 -22.04
CA SER A 54 -2.57 -2.71 -21.69
C SER A 54 -1.21 -3.02 -22.34
N PHE A 55 -0.97 -4.28 -22.67
CA PHE A 55 0.29 -4.76 -23.26
C PHE A 55 0.00 -5.71 -24.43
N PRO A 56 -0.68 -5.23 -25.50
CA PRO A 56 -1.02 -6.06 -26.65
C PRO A 56 0.21 -6.59 -27.38
N GLU A 57 1.33 -5.84 -27.33
CA GLU A 57 2.62 -6.17 -27.95
C GLU A 57 3.37 -7.30 -27.27
N LYS A 58 3.03 -7.63 -26.01
CA LYS A 58 3.72 -8.66 -25.25
C LYS A 58 3.18 -10.06 -25.55
N THR A 59 4.05 -11.04 -25.47
CA THR A 59 3.67 -12.44 -25.57
C THR A 59 2.86 -12.91 -24.36
N ASP A 60 2.13 -14.01 -24.50
CA ASP A 60 1.38 -14.60 -23.38
C ASP A 60 2.29 -15.00 -22.21
N ALA A 61 3.52 -15.45 -22.50
CA ALA A 61 4.51 -15.79 -21.48
C ALA A 61 4.94 -14.55 -20.67
N GLU A 62 5.18 -13.43 -21.33
CA GLU A 62 5.53 -12.17 -20.67
C GLU A 62 4.37 -11.64 -19.84
N ARG A 63 3.14 -11.63 -20.39
CA ARG A 63 1.94 -11.26 -19.62
C ARG A 63 1.72 -12.14 -18.41
N LEU A 64 2.00 -13.45 -18.50
CA LEU A 64 1.93 -14.37 -17.38
C LEU A 64 2.98 -14.05 -16.29
N GLN A 65 4.17 -13.59 -16.67
CA GLN A 65 5.19 -13.15 -15.71
C GLN A 65 4.73 -11.87 -14.98
N ILE A 66 4.16 -10.91 -15.70
CA ILE A 66 3.58 -9.69 -15.12
C ILE A 66 2.44 -10.05 -14.16
N GLU A 67 1.51 -10.94 -14.57
CA GLU A 67 0.43 -11.44 -13.72
C GLU A 67 0.96 -11.99 -12.39
N ARG A 68 1.98 -12.84 -12.43
CA ARG A 68 2.58 -13.42 -11.21
C ARG A 68 3.22 -12.36 -10.31
N LYS A 69 3.94 -11.41 -10.89
CA LYS A 69 4.53 -10.28 -10.14
C LYS A 69 3.46 -9.41 -9.51
N PHE A 70 2.39 -9.11 -10.25
CA PHE A 70 1.25 -8.37 -9.73
C PHE A 70 0.61 -9.02 -8.50
N TYR A 71 0.38 -10.34 -8.51
CA TYR A 71 -0.22 -11.02 -7.36
C TYR A 71 0.72 -11.10 -6.15
N ARG A 72 2.03 -11.23 -6.36
CA ARG A 72 3.00 -11.12 -5.27
C ARG A 72 2.98 -9.73 -4.67
N TYR A 73 3.10 -8.72 -5.50
CA TYR A 73 3.01 -7.33 -5.08
C TYR A 73 1.69 -7.03 -4.34
N LEU A 74 0.55 -7.48 -4.88
CA LEU A 74 -0.75 -7.29 -4.24
C LEU A 74 -0.81 -7.93 -2.84
N SER A 75 -0.20 -9.10 -2.68
CA SER A 75 -0.12 -9.78 -1.39
C SER A 75 0.74 -8.99 -0.39
N ASP A 76 1.91 -8.51 -0.81
CA ASP A 76 2.78 -7.68 0.01
C ASP A 76 2.08 -6.38 0.42
N TYR A 77 1.50 -5.67 -0.55
CA TYR A 77 0.76 -4.44 -0.36
C TYR A 77 -0.34 -4.57 0.72
N MET A 78 -1.17 -5.62 0.64
CA MET A 78 -2.25 -5.83 1.61
C MET A 78 -1.74 -6.00 3.05
N LEU A 79 -0.57 -6.63 3.25
CA LEU A 79 0.00 -6.83 4.58
C LEU A 79 0.77 -5.62 5.07
N GLU A 80 1.40 -4.88 4.17
CA GLU A 80 2.06 -3.62 4.47
C GLU A 80 1.06 -2.54 4.91
N ASP A 81 -0.13 -2.51 4.31
CA ASP A 81 -1.20 -1.61 4.75
C ASP A 81 -1.71 -1.96 6.14
N LEU A 82 -1.87 -3.26 6.44
CA LEU A 82 -2.21 -3.68 7.80
C LEU A 82 -1.13 -3.27 8.82
N LYS A 83 0.13 -3.29 8.41
CA LYS A 83 1.26 -2.91 9.27
C LYS A 83 1.20 -1.45 9.72
N LEU A 84 0.59 -0.54 8.94
CA LEU A 84 0.40 0.86 9.32
C LEU A 84 -0.29 1.04 10.68
N LEU A 85 -1.12 0.08 11.12
CA LEU A 85 -1.76 0.14 12.44
C LEU A 85 -0.77 0.12 13.63
N HIS A 86 0.46 -0.41 13.40
CA HIS A 86 1.51 -0.53 14.42
C HIS A 86 2.84 0.10 14.01
N MET A 87 2.89 0.76 12.86
CA MET A 87 4.11 1.40 12.39
C MET A 87 4.26 2.76 13.05
N SER A 88 5.41 3.03 13.66
CA SER A 88 5.70 4.37 14.14
C SER A 88 6.04 5.31 12.98
N ALA A 89 5.92 6.63 13.20
CA ALA A 89 6.30 7.62 12.22
C ALA A 89 7.79 7.48 11.82
N GLU A 90 8.66 7.19 12.78
CA GLU A 90 10.09 6.99 12.54
C GLU A 90 10.34 5.76 11.66
N GLU A 91 9.63 4.64 11.92
CA GLU A 91 9.76 3.44 11.10
C GLU A 91 9.25 3.67 9.68
N LEU A 92 8.14 4.39 9.52
CA LEU A 92 7.59 4.75 8.23
C LEU A 92 8.56 5.65 7.44
N CYS A 93 9.11 6.69 8.08
CA CYS A 93 10.10 7.59 7.47
C CYS A 93 11.41 6.89 7.10
N ALA A 94 11.82 5.88 7.88
CA ALA A 94 13.00 5.08 7.57
C ALA A 94 12.80 4.20 6.31
N ARG A 95 11.55 3.86 5.98
CA ARG A 95 11.20 2.98 4.85
C ARG A 95 10.78 3.74 3.61
N MET A 96 10.24 4.93 3.77
CA MET A 96 9.76 5.77 2.67
C MET A 96 10.50 7.09 2.65
N THR A 97 11.17 7.38 1.52
CA THR A 97 11.91 8.63 1.31
C THR A 97 11.11 9.57 0.45
N TYR A 98 10.91 10.78 0.91
CA TYR A 98 10.26 11.85 0.16
C TYR A 98 11.34 12.76 -0.44
N LYS A 99 11.22 13.03 -1.74
CA LYS A 99 12.12 13.93 -2.46
C LYS A 99 11.41 15.24 -2.76
N ASN A 100 12.18 16.33 -2.81
CA ASN A 100 11.69 17.67 -3.15
C ASN A 100 10.62 18.21 -2.17
N THR A 101 10.70 17.84 -0.90
CA THR A 101 9.79 18.35 0.15
C THR A 101 9.87 19.85 0.29
N GLU A 102 11.06 20.44 0.11
CA GLU A 102 11.27 21.91 0.12
C GLU A 102 10.46 22.60 -0.96
N GLN A 103 10.45 22.07 -2.18
CA GLN A 103 9.64 22.63 -3.27
C GLN A 103 8.14 22.54 -2.97
N TYR A 104 7.69 21.48 -2.30
CA TYR A 104 6.32 21.35 -1.84
C TYR A 104 5.96 22.46 -0.84
N LEU A 105 6.82 22.72 0.14
CA LEU A 105 6.63 23.78 1.16
C LEU A 105 6.62 25.17 0.51
N GLU A 106 7.60 25.48 -0.36
CA GLU A 106 7.68 26.75 -1.10
C GLU A 106 6.40 27.02 -1.92
N LEU A 107 5.89 26.00 -2.62
CA LEU A 107 4.67 26.15 -3.41
C LEU A 107 3.44 26.36 -2.51
N THR A 108 3.38 25.66 -1.38
CA THR A 108 2.28 25.80 -0.42
C THR A 108 2.27 27.20 0.19
N GLU A 109 3.43 27.72 0.57
CA GLU A 109 3.57 29.08 1.10
C GLU A 109 3.22 30.14 0.05
N LYS A 110 3.75 29.99 -1.17
CA LYS A 110 3.54 30.94 -2.27
C LYS A 110 2.08 31.06 -2.70
N TYR A 111 1.35 29.95 -2.72
CA TYR A 111 -0.01 29.91 -3.27
C TYR A 111 -1.11 29.71 -2.22
N GLY A 112 -0.76 29.63 -0.92
CA GLY A 112 -1.70 29.40 0.18
C GLY A 112 -2.28 27.99 0.22
N GLY A 113 -1.80 27.08 -0.64
CA GLY A 113 -2.19 25.68 -0.71
C GLY A 113 -1.98 25.10 -2.11
N ILE A 114 -1.82 23.79 -2.18
CA ILE A 114 -1.60 23.07 -3.43
C ILE A 114 -2.45 21.78 -3.47
N ILE A 115 -2.78 21.33 -4.67
CA ILE A 115 -3.42 20.03 -4.89
C ILE A 115 -2.36 19.05 -5.35
N VAL A 116 -2.13 17.99 -4.56
CA VAL A 116 -1.20 16.92 -4.90
C VAL A 116 -1.94 15.80 -5.62
N MET A 117 -1.58 15.54 -6.87
CA MET A 117 -2.11 14.43 -7.65
C MET A 117 -1.27 13.17 -7.39
N ILE A 118 -1.88 12.16 -6.81
CA ILE A 118 -1.21 10.92 -6.41
C ILE A 118 -1.77 9.75 -7.23
N PRO A 119 -0.94 9.02 -7.99
CA PRO A 119 -1.37 7.81 -8.65
C PRO A 119 -1.45 6.64 -7.66
N HIS A 120 -2.36 5.70 -7.92
CA HIS A 120 -2.38 4.41 -7.22
C HIS A 120 -1.21 3.51 -7.70
N TYR A 121 0.01 3.90 -7.36
CA TYR A 121 1.24 3.24 -7.75
C TYR A 121 2.07 2.86 -6.51
N ALA A 122 2.58 1.66 -6.48
CA ALA A 122 3.28 1.09 -5.32
C ALA A 122 2.42 1.17 -4.04
N ASN A 123 3.03 1.26 -2.87
CA ASN A 123 2.32 1.42 -1.61
C ASN A 123 2.04 2.90 -1.34
N TYR A 124 1.08 3.46 -2.08
CA TYR A 124 0.70 4.87 -1.96
C TYR A 124 0.02 5.21 -0.61
N GLU A 125 -0.52 4.21 0.10
CA GLU A 125 -1.10 4.42 1.45
C GLU A 125 -0.04 4.93 2.45
N TRP A 126 1.23 4.58 2.24
CA TRP A 126 2.31 5.07 3.09
C TRP A 126 2.59 6.58 2.93
N LEU A 127 1.99 7.24 1.94
CA LEU A 127 2.06 8.70 1.82
C LEU A 127 1.44 9.44 3.02
N ILE A 128 0.63 8.76 3.83
CA ILE A 128 0.13 9.30 5.11
C ILE A 128 1.29 9.74 6.02
N GLY A 129 2.46 9.10 5.91
CA GLY A 129 3.68 9.47 6.63
C GLY A 129 4.26 10.84 6.24
N MET A 130 3.85 11.40 5.11
CA MET A 130 4.29 12.73 4.69
C MET A 130 3.92 13.80 5.71
N GLY A 131 2.73 13.69 6.34
CA GLY A 131 2.31 14.58 7.43
C GLY A 131 3.17 14.47 8.70
N SER A 132 3.88 13.34 8.89
CA SER A 132 4.80 13.16 10.03
C SER A 132 6.20 13.75 9.78
N ILE A 133 6.55 13.96 8.51
CA ILE A 133 7.83 14.59 8.11
C ILE A 133 7.67 16.11 8.04
N MET A 134 6.51 16.57 7.61
CA MET A 134 6.14 17.98 7.66
C MET A 134 5.78 18.30 9.10
N LYS A 135 6.61 19.08 9.75
CA LYS A 135 6.28 19.57 11.09
C LYS A 135 4.98 20.37 11.03
N PRO A 136 4.12 20.31 12.07
CA PRO A 136 2.89 21.10 12.12
C PRO A 136 3.12 22.61 11.92
N GLU A 137 4.28 23.12 12.30
CA GLU A 137 4.75 24.47 12.12
C GLU A 137 5.08 24.84 10.64
N ASP A 138 5.31 23.83 9.79
CA ASP A 138 5.59 24.01 8.35
C ASP A 138 4.31 23.97 7.50
N VAL A 139 3.16 23.63 8.10
CA VAL A 139 1.85 23.60 7.43
C VAL A 139 1.06 24.83 7.87
N PRO A 140 0.82 25.82 6.98
CA PRO A 140 -0.05 26.94 7.31
C PRO A 140 -1.45 26.40 7.58
N VAL A 141 -1.87 26.40 8.84
CA VAL A 141 -3.25 26.13 9.25
C VAL A 141 -4.06 27.39 8.98
N GLN A 142 -4.88 27.38 7.95
CA GLN A 142 -5.94 28.37 7.77
C GLN A 142 -7.21 27.95 8.49
#